data_16583389608555e5207a68ce50197702
#
_entry.id   16583389608555e5207a68ce50197702
#
_cell.length_a   1.000
_cell.length_b   1.000
_cell.length_c   1.000
_cell.angle_alpha   90.00
_cell.angle_beta   90.00
_cell.angle_gamma   90.00
#
_symmetry.space_group_name_H-M   'P 1'
#
loop_
_entity.id
_entity.type
_entity.pdbx_description
1 polymer ?
#
loop_
_entity_poly.entity_id
_entity_poly.type
_entity_poly.pdbx_seq_one_letter_code
_entity_poly.pdbx_strand_id
1 'polypeptide(L)'
;MRASMTQNSFLDKELLNSEWENNPRWEGITRNYSAEDVVSIRNSIEIKYTLAENGANNLFNHLMKKDEWISALGALSGNQAVQMVKAGLKAIYLSGWQVAADSNLGETTYPDQSLYPSNSAPNLAKRINNALLRAEQVDRVEGNFDIDYVVPIVADGEAGFGGVLNVF
;
A
#
# COMPACT_ATOMS: atom_id res chain seq x y z
N MET A 1 -20.69 38.91 1.15
CA MET A 1 -21.08 37.52 1.43
C MET A 1 -19.78 36.70 1.57
N ARG A 2 -19.41 36.29 2.79
CA ARG A 2 -18.31 35.31 2.97
C ARG A 2 -18.89 33.94 2.58
N ALA A 3 -18.34 33.34 1.52
CA ALA A 3 -18.60 31.95 1.22
C ALA A 3 -18.29 31.12 2.47
N SER A 4 -19.22 30.28 2.86
CA SER A 4 -19.01 29.26 3.91
C SER A 4 -17.82 28.44 3.49
N MET A 5 -16.68 28.61 4.15
CA MET A 5 -15.59 27.66 4.04
C MET A 5 -16.11 26.32 4.54
N THR A 6 -16.28 25.37 3.66
CA THR A 6 -16.43 23.96 4.03
C THR A 6 -15.23 23.64 4.92
N GLN A 7 -15.50 23.35 6.19
CA GLN A 7 -14.48 23.02 7.17
C GLN A 7 -13.68 21.84 6.59
N ASN A 8 -12.38 22.04 6.40
CA ASN A 8 -11.52 21.01 5.83
C ASN A 8 -11.32 19.91 6.89
N SER A 9 -12.04 18.81 6.74
CA SER A 9 -12.02 17.69 7.71
C SER A 9 -10.61 17.14 7.97
N PHE A 10 -9.71 17.29 7.00
CA PHE A 10 -8.31 16.90 7.15
C PHE A 10 -7.54 17.72 8.19
N LEU A 11 -7.97 18.95 8.45
CA LEU A 11 -7.39 19.85 9.46
C LEU A 11 -8.20 19.91 10.75
N ASP A 12 -9.16 19.01 10.94
CA ASP A 12 -10.01 18.94 12.11
C ASP A 12 -9.43 17.97 13.14
N LYS A 13 -8.95 18.51 14.27
CA LYS A 13 -8.33 17.72 15.33
C LYS A 13 -9.34 16.90 16.13
N GLU A 14 -10.57 17.36 16.24
CA GLU A 14 -11.64 16.66 16.93
C GLU A 14 -12.07 15.41 16.14
N LEU A 15 -12.16 15.53 14.81
CA LEU A 15 -12.40 14.37 13.94
C LEU A 15 -11.24 13.37 14.01
N LEU A 16 -10.00 13.84 14.02
CA LEU A 16 -8.84 12.96 14.13
C LEU A 16 -8.80 12.22 15.47
N ASN A 17 -9.08 12.92 16.58
CA ASN A 17 -9.21 12.27 17.89
C ASN A 17 -10.32 11.22 17.90
N SER A 18 -11.49 11.58 17.41
CA SER A 18 -12.64 10.66 17.34
C SER A 18 -12.30 9.41 16.51
N GLU A 19 -11.58 9.57 15.41
CA GLU A 19 -11.13 8.46 14.59
C GLU A 19 -10.15 7.55 15.35
N TRP A 20 -9.21 8.11 16.10
CA TRP A 20 -8.26 7.33 16.90
C TRP A 20 -8.91 6.57 18.05
N GLU A 21 -9.95 7.14 18.66
CA GLU A 21 -10.65 6.55 19.80
C GLU A 21 -11.67 5.47 19.39
N ASN A 22 -12.30 5.64 18.23
CA ASN A 22 -13.45 4.82 17.85
C ASN A 22 -13.17 3.81 16.72
N ASN A 23 -12.07 3.94 15.99
CA ASN A 23 -11.75 3.02 14.93
C ASN A 23 -10.97 1.82 15.50
N PRO A 24 -11.48 0.59 15.37
CA PRO A 24 -10.82 -0.63 15.86
C PRO A 24 -9.40 -0.84 15.31
N ARG A 25 -9.07 -0.20 14.18
CA ARG A 25 -7.73 -0.22 13.60
C ARG A 25 -6.66 0.30 14.55
N TRP A 26 -7.03 1.19 15.46
CA TRP A 26 -6.12 1.86 16.40
C TRP A 26 -6.13 1.27 17.80
N GLU A 27 -6.90 0.20 18.00
CA GLU A 27 -6.96 -0.48 19.30
C GLU A 27 -5.55 -0.91 19.76
N GLY A 28 -5.22 -0.57 21.00
CA GLY A 28 -3.91 -0.87 21.59
C GLY A 28 -2.75 0.05 21.14
N ILE A 29 -3.00 1.02 20.27
CA ILE A 29 -1.98 1.97 19.84
C ILE A 29 -1.88 3.13 20.84
N THR A 30 -0.70 3.28 21.44
CA THR A 30 -0.38 4.41 22.33
C THR A 30 0.43 5.44 21.57
N ARG A 31 0.04 6.71 21.70
CA ARG A 31 0.72 7.84 21.05
C ARG A 31 1.28 8.78 22.13
N ASN A 32 2.48 9.27 21.93
CA ASN A 32 3.11 10.30 22.76
C ASN A 32 2.95 11.73 22.20
N TYR A 33 2.05 11.91 21.24
CA TYR A 33 1.68 13.15 20.58
C TYR A 33 0.16 13.26 20.46
N SER A 34 -0.33 14.48 20.35
CA SER A 34 -1.77 14.78 20.23
C SER A 34 -2.23 14.91 18.78
N ALA A 35 -3.55 14.89 18.56
CA ALA A 35 -4.13 15.22 17.26
C ALA A 35 -3.83 16.66 16.83
N GLU A 36 -3.71 17.58 17.79
CA GLU A 36 -3.31 18.96 17.54
C GLU A 36 -1.88 19.06 17.00
N ASP A 37 -0.95 18.30 17.58
CA ASP A 37 0.43 18.22 17.08
C ASP A 37 0.46 17.73 15.63
N VAL A 38 -0.31 16.69 15.31
CA VAL A 38 -0.39 16.15 13.95
C VAL A 38 -1.01 17.16 12.98
N VAL A 39 -2.12 17.77 13.34
CA VAL A 39 -2.80 18.76 12.48
C VAL A 39 -1.93 20.00 12.26
N SER A 40 -1.14 20.41 13.26
CA SER A 40 -0.26 21.58 13.17
C SER A 40 0.81 21.48 12.07
N ILE A 41 1.22 20.26 11.72
CA ILE A 41 2.23 20.00 10.68
C ILE A 41 1.62 19.57 9.32
N ARG A 42 0.30 19.46 9.22
CA ARG A 42 -0.38 19.11 7.96
C ARG A 42 -0.40 20.28 6.98
N ASN A 43 -0.28 19.94 5.72
CA ASN A 43 -0.54 20.89 4.64
C ASN A 43 -2.06 21.16 4.50
N SER A 44 -2.42 22.26 3.84
CA SER A 44 -3.83 22.61 3.57
C SER A 44 -4.52 21.65 2.59
N ILE A 45 -3.76 20.85 1.86
CA ILE A 45 -4.25 19.88 0.86
C ILE A 45 -3.89 18.48 1.34
N GLU A 46 -4.89 17.62 1.47
CA GLU A 46 -4.69 16.20 1.72
C GLU A 46 -4.24 15.48 0.44
N ILE A 47 -3.05 14.88 0.50
CA ILE A 47 -2.55 14.03 -0.58
C ILE A 47 -2.88 12.59 -0.24
N LYS A 48 -3.59 11.90 -1.15
CA LYS A 48 -3.98 10.50 -0.98
C LYS A 48 -3.34 9.61 -2.03
N TYR A 49 -2.76 8.52 -1.55
CA TYR A 49 -2.27 7.44 -2.40
C TYR A 49 -3.33 6.33 -2.41
N THR A 50 -4.36 6.51 -3.23
CA THR A 50 -5.60 5.72 -3.20
C THR A 50 -5.36 4.21 -3.27
N LEU A 51 -4.45 3.74 -4.13
CA LEU A 51 -4.14 2.31 -4.23
C LEU A 51 -3.49 1.77 -2.95
N ALA A 52 -2.58 2.54 -2.34
CA ALA A 52 -1.93 2.14 -1.09
C ALA A 52 -2.92 2.13 0.07
N GLU A 53 -3.79 3.12 0.17
CA GLU A 53 -4.83 3.21 1.19
C GLU A 53 -5.82 2.04 1.08
N ASN A 54 -6.33 1.79 -0.12
CA ASN A 54 -7.25 0.68 -0.37
C ASN A 54 -6.58 -0.68 -0.10
N GLY A 55 -5.36 -0.87 -0.56
CA GLY A 55 -4.60 -2.10 -0.34
C GLY A 55 -4.35 -2.35 1.15
N ALA A 56 -3.93 -1.34 1.91
CA ALA A 56 -3.70 -1.45 3.35
C ALA A 56 -4.98 -1.78 4.12
N ASN A 57 -6.09 -1.13 3.77
CA ASN A 57 -7.39 -1.39 4.40
C ASN A 57 -7.90 -2.79 4.07
N ASN A 58 -7.78 -3.23 2.83
CA ASN A 58 -8.17 -4.57 2.42
C ASN A 58 -7.34 -5.64 3.14
N LEU A 59 -6.02 -5.45 3.23
CA LEU A 59 -5.14 -6.36 3.96
C LEU A 59 -5.52 -6.44 5.44
N PHE A 60 -5.71 -5.30 6.10
CA PHE A 60 -6.12 -5.24 7.49
C PHE A 60 -7.44 -5.98 7.73
N ASN A 61 -8.45 -5.71 6.90
CA ASN A 61 -9.75 -6.34 7.02
C ASN A 61 -9.69 -7.87 6.85
N HIS A 62 -8.83 -8.36 5.97
CA HIS A 62 -8.61 -9.79 5.82
C HIS A 62 -7.91 -10.40 7.05
N LEU A 63 -6.86 -9.73 7.56
CA LEU A 63 -6.09 -10.22 8.72
C LEU A 63 -6.91 -10.24 10.02
N MET A 64 -7.92 -9.37 10.13
CA MET A 64 -8.80 -9.33 11.31
C MET A 64 -9.85 -10.45 11.32
N LYS A 65 -10.04 -11.19 10.25
CA LYS A 65 -10.94 -12.33 10.19
C LYS A 65 -10.27 -13.56 10.80
N LYS A 66 -10.88 -14.13 11.83
CA LYS A 66 -10.26 -15.20 12.63
C LYS A 66 -10.07 -16.53 11.89
N ASP A 67 -10.88 -16.80 10.88
CA ASP A 67 -10.93 -18.09 10.18
C ASP A 67 -10.43 -18.01 8.73
N GLU A 68 -9.81 -16.90 8.35
CA GLU A 68 -9.24 -16.69 7.01
C GLU A 68 -7.71 -16.57 7.08
N TRP A 69 -7.05 -17.10 6.06
CA TRP A 69 -5.64 -16.82 5.80
C TRP A 69 -5.51 -16.15 4.42
N ILE A 70 -4.45 -15.40 4.24
CA ILE A 70 -4.17 -14.73 2.97
C ILE A 70 -3.02 -15.44 2.29
N SER A 71 -3.28 -16.01 1.11
CA SER A 71 -2.24 -16.55 0.25
C SER A 71 -1.67 -15.45 -0.62
N ALA A 72 -0.36 -15.29 -0.60
CA ALA A 72 0.38 -14.36 -1.44
C ALA A 72 1.61 -15.06 -2.03
N LEU A 73 1.96 -14.71 -3.26
CA LEU A 73 3.17 -15.15 -3.92
C LEU A 73 3.94 -13.96 -4.45
N GLY A 74 5.27 -14.11 -4.54
CA GLY A 74 6.16 -13.10 -5.09
C GLY A 74 5.94 -12.90 -6.58
N ALA A 75 5.77 -11.65 -7.02
CA ALA A 75 5.67 -11.28 -8.43
C ALA A 75 6.79 -10.33 -8.81
N LEU A 76 7.53 -10.65 -9.86
CA LEU A 76 8.60 -9.83 -10.43
C LEU A 76 8.15 -9.03 -11.66
N SER A 77 6.97 -9.33 -12.17
CA SER A 77 6.38 -8.63 -13.32
C SER A 77 4.89 -8.41 -13.15
N GLY A 78 4.37 -7.41 -13.85
CA GLY A 78 2.93 -7.14 -13.86
C GLY A 78 2.11 -8.33 -14.38
N ASN A 79 2.61 -9.06 -15.38
CA ASN A 79 1.90 -10.23 -15.92
C ASN A 79 1.82 -11.37 -14.90
N GLN A 80 2.89 -11.64 -14.14
CA GLN A 80 2.83 -12.63 -13.05
C GLN A 80 1.73 -12.25 -12.04
N ALA A 81 1.69 -10.98 -11.61
CA ALA A 81 0.68 -10.51 -10.68
C ALA A 81 -0.74 -10.66 -11.24
N VAL A 82 -0.98 -10.30 -12.50
CA VAL A 82 -2.28 -10.48 -13.16
C VAL A 82 -2.70 -11.95 -13.17
N GLN A 83 -1.79 -12.88 -13.51
CA GLN A 83 -2.11 -14.31 -13.50
C GLN A 83 -2.40 -14.84 -12.10
N MET A 84 -1.65 -14.37 -11.09
CA MET A 84 -1.88 -14.72 -9.69
C MET A 84 -3.27 -14.28 -9.21
N VAL A 85 -3.66 -13.04 -9.52
CA VAL A 85 -4.98 -12.51 -9.15
C VAL A 85 -6.09 -13.26 -9.90
N LYS A 86 -5.92 -13.52 -11.18
CA LYS A 86 -6.87 -14.35 -11.97
C LYS A 86 -6.98 -15.78 -11.42
N ALA A 87 -5.93 -16.32 -10.84
CA ALA A 87 -5.94 -17.62 -10.16
C ALA A 87 -6.54 -17.56 -8.73
N GLY A 88 -6.98 -16.40 -8.26
CA GLY A 88 -7.69 -16.23 -7.00
C GLY A 88 -6.83 -15.84 -5.80
N LEU A 89 -5.55 -15.46 -5.97
CA LEU A 89 -4.75 -14.91 -4.88
C LEU A 89 -5.33 -13.57 -4.43
N LYS A 90 -5.34 -13.37 -3.11
CA LYS A 90 -5.91 -12.18 -2.47
C LYS A 90 -4.89 -11.12 -2.09
N ALA A 91 -3.61 -11.40 -2.30
CA ALA A 91 -2.51 -10.47 -2.08
C ALA A 91 -1.32 -10.84 -2.98
N ILE A 92 -0.49 -9.85 -3.26
CA ILE A 92 0.80 -10.03 -3.95
C ILE A 92 1.91 -9.76 -2.94
N TYR A 93 2.91 -10.62 -2.89
CA TYR A 93 4.15 -10.35 -2.15
C TYR A 93 5.16 -9.69 -3.10
N LEU A 94 5.65 -8.54 -2.73
CA LEU A 94 6.79 -7.91 -3.36
C LEU A 94 8.03 -8.26 -2.53
N SER A 95 8.68 -9.35 -2.92
CA SER A 95 9.82 -9.91 -2.19
C SER A 95 11.08 -9.11 -2.45
N GLY A 96 11.71 -8.61 -1.41
CA GLY A 96 12.99 -7.93 -1.49
C GLY A 96 14.08 -8.84 -2.02
N TRP A 97 14.12 -10.11 -1.59
CA TRP A 97 15.05 -11.08 -2.12
C TRP A 97 14.90 -11.30 -3.63
N GLN A 98 13.69 -11.40 -4.14
CA GLN A 98 13.46 -11.51 -5.57
C GLN A 98 13.87 -10.24 -6.32
N VAL A 99 13.66 -9.06 -5.72
CA VAL A 99 14.13 -7.78 -6.28
C VAL A 99 15.65 -7.74 -6.32
N ALA A 100 16.32 -8.16 -5.24
CA ALA A 100 17.78 -8.26 -5.21
C ALA A 100 18.32 -9.19 -6.30
N ALA A 101 17.68 -10.35 -6.49
CA ALA A 101 18.13 -11.35 -7.44
C ALA A 101 17.96 -10.92 -8.91
N ASP A 102 16.83 -10.27 -9.27
CA ASP A 102 16.47 -10.12 -10.69
C ASP A 102 15.77 -8.80 -11.05
N SER A 103 14.94 -8.22 -10.20
CA SER A 103 14.03 -7.14 -10.59
C SER A 103 14.44 -5.74 -10.08
N ASN A 104 15.73 -5.54 -9.80
CA ASN A 104 16.25 -4.26 -9.34
C ASN A 104 16.69 -3.34 -10.49
N LEU A 105 16.80 -2.05 -10.18
CA LEU A 105 17.21 -1.02 -11.15
C LEU A 105 18.72 -0.93 -11.34
N GLY A 106 19.51 -1.70 -10.60
CA GLY A 106 20.95 -1.86 -10.82
C GLY A 106 21.28 -2.84 -11.93
N GLU A 107 20.26 -3.54 -12.47
CA GLU A 107 20.39 -4.50 -13.58
C GLU A 107 21.42 -5.59 -13.33
N THR A 108 21.60 -5.98 -12.06
CA THR A 108 22.53 -7.03 -11.64
C THR A 108 21.96 -7.84 -10.47
N THR A 109 22.61 -8.90 -10.09
CA THR A 109 22.23 -9.70 -8.93
C THR A 109 22.94 -9.18 -7.68
N TYR A 110 22.19 -8.82 -6.67
CA TYR A 110 22.68 -8.42 -5.35
C TYR A 110 22.38 -9.50 -4.32
N PRO A 111 23.17 -9.58 -3.24
CA PRO A 111 22.73 -10.30 -2.06
C PRO A 111 21.52 -9.57 -1.41
N ASP A 112 20.73 -10.33 -0.68
CA ASP A 112 19.54 -9.84 0.05
C ASP A 112 19.95 -9.05 1.31
N GLN A 113 20.50 -7.85 1.12
CA GLN A 113 21.11 -7.02 2.14
C GLN A 113 20.87 -5.53 1.92
N SER A 114 19.79 -5.13 1.27
CA SER A 114 19.47 -3.72 0.94
C SER A 114 20.59 -3.01 0.13
N LEU A 115 21.28 -3.72 -0.73
CA LEU A 115 22.37 -3.15 -1.54
C LEU A 115 21.93 -2.69 -2.93
N TYR A 116 20.79 -3.14 -3.42
CA TYR A 116 20.23 -2.66 -4.68
C TYR A 116 19.64 -1.26 -4.53
N PRO A 117 19.42 -0.51 -5.63
CA PRO A 117 18.85 0.83 -5.55
C PRO A 117 17.51 0.86 -4.84
N SER A 118 17.36 1.73 -3.83
CA SER A 118 16.20 1.80 -2.92
C SER A 118 14.85 2.02 -3.61
N ASN A 119 14.86 2.65 -4.79
CA ASN A 119 13.67 2.87 -5.61
C ASN A 119 13.25 1.66 -6.46
N SER A 120 13.94 0.53 -6.38
CA SER A 120 13.63 -0.68 -7.15
C SER A 120 12.27 -1.27 -6.74
N ALA A 121 12.03 -1.47 -5.46
CA ALA A 121 10.76 -1.99 -4.94
C ALA A 121 9.57 -1.05 -5.24
N PRO A 122 9.63 0.27 -5.00
CA PRO A 122 8.59 1.20 -5.41
C PRO A 122 8.28 1.18 -6.92
N ASN A 123 9.30 1.07 -7.76
CA ASN A 123 9.10 0.96 -9.20
C ASN A 123 8.43 -0.36 -9.62
N LEU A 124 8.80 -1.47 -8.98
CA LEU A 124 8.13 -2.75 -9.22
C LEU A 124 6.67 -2.71 -8.77
N ALA A 125 6.38 -2.17 -7.57
CA ALA A 125 5.01 -1.99 -7.09
C ALA A 125 4.16 -1.18 -8.07
N LYS A 126 4.70 -0.09 -8.61
CA LYS A 126 4.03 0.73 -9.63
C LYS A 126 3.76 -0.05 -10.91
N ARG A 127 4.72 -0.85 -11.39
CA ARG A 127 4.53 -1.71 -12.57
C ARG A 127 3.44 -2.76 -12.35
N ILE A 128 3.44 -3.40 -11.18
CA ILE A 128 2.42 -4.38 -10.81
C ILE A 128 1.04 -3.73 -10.78
N ASN A 129 0.88 -2.62 -10.06
CA ASN A 129 -0.38 -1.90 -9.98
C ASN A 129 -0.90 -1.47 -11.36
N ASN A 130 -0.04 -0.93 -12.20
CA ASN A 130 -0.43 -0.53 -13.56
C ASN A 130 -0.91 -1.71 -14.41
N ALA A 131 -0.30 -2.89 -14.25
CA ALA A 131 -0.72 -4.09 -14.95
C ALA A 131 -2.08 -4.61 -14.45
N LEU A 132 -2.29 -4.61 -13.14
CA LEU A 132 -3.57 -5.01 -12.54
C LEU A 132 -4.71 -4.06 -12.97
N LEU A 133 -4.50 -2.74 -12.89
CA LEU A 133 -5.47 -1.75 -13.35
C LEU A 133 -5.78 -1.90 -14.85
N ARG A 134 -4.76 -2.22 -15.66
CA ARG A 134 -4.97 -2.45 -17.09
C ARG A 134 -5.75 -3.73 -17.34
N ALA A 135 -5.47 -4.80 -16.62
CA ALA A 135 -6.23 -6.03 -16.72
C ALA A 135 -7.71 -5.84 -16.34
N GLU A 136 -7.96 -5.09 -15.27
CA GLU A 136 -9.31 -4.69 -14.87
C GLU A 136 -10.03 -3.93 -15.99
N GLN A 137 -9.37 -2.93 -16.60
CA GLN A 137 -9.96 -2.16 -17.70
C GLN A 137 -10.34 -3.06 -18.89
N VAL A 138 -9.49 -4.03 -19.24
CA VAL A 138 -9.76 -4.97 -20.33
C VAL A 138 -10.96 -5.84 -20.00
N ASP A 139 -10.97 -6.47 -18.83
CA ASP A 139 -12.07 -7.33 -18.40
C ASP A 139 -13.41 -6.54 -18.34
N ARG A 140 -13.40 -5.29 -17.86
CA ARG A 140 -14.60 -4.43 -17.85
C ARG A 140 -15.13 -4.12 -19.25
N VAL A 141 -14.26 -3.88 -20.23
CA VAL A 141 -14.65 -3.66 -21.64
C VAL A 141 -15.27 -4.93 -22.24
N GLU A 142 -14.78 -6.10 -21.83
CA GLU A 142 -15.31 -7.40 -22.24
C GLU A 142 -16.56 -7.83 -21.47
N GLY A 143 -17.01 -7.04 -20.49
CA GLY A 143 -18.19 -7.33 -19.68
C GLY A 143 -17.92 -8.29 -18.51
N ASN A 144 -16.68 -8.51 -18.16
CA ASN A 144 -16.27 -9.37 -17.05
C ASN A 144 -16.02 -8.51 -15.80
N PHE A 145 -16.73 -8.81 -14.69
CA PHE A 145 -16.66 -8.05 -13.45
C PHE A 145 -16.39 -8.93 -12.21
N ASP A 146 -16.02 -10.18 -12.42
CA ASP A 146 -15.95 -11.18 -11.35
C ASP A 146 -14.63 -11.14 -10.57
N ILE A 147 -13.62 -10.43 -11.08
CA ILE A 147 -12.28 -10.39 -10.49
C ILE A 147 -12.04 -9.03 -9.86
N ASP A 148 -11.71 -9.02 -8.56
CA ASP A 148 -11.16 -7.85 -7.90
C ASP A 148 -9.64 -7.77 -8.14
N TYR A 149 -9.23 -6.82 -8.97
CA TYR A 149 -7.82 -6.58 -9.30
C TYR A 149 -7.12 -5.66 -8.29
N VAL A 150 -7.86 -4.98 -7.41
CA VAL A 150 -7.28 -4.07 -6.42
C VAL A 150 -6.89 -4.86 -5.16
N VAL A 151 -5.98 -5.81 -5.34
CA VAL A 151 -5.44 -6.61 -4.23
C VAL A 151 -4.29 -5.88 -3.53
N PRO A 152 -4.11 -6.09 -2.21
CA PRO A 152 -2.97 -5.53 -1.49
C PRO A 152 -1.64 -6.08 -1.99
N ILE A 153 -0.64 -5.20 -2.04
CA ILE A 153 0.76 -5.57 -2.23
C ILE A 153 1.46 -5.45 -0.89
N VAL A 154 1.97 -6.57 -0.39
CA VAL A 154 2.82 -6.63 0.81
C VAL A 154 4.26 -6.52 0.34
N ALA A 155 4.89 -5.38 0.58
CA ALA A 155 6.24 -5.09 0.12
C ALA A 155 7.27 -5.24 1.23
N ASP A 156 8.40 -5.88 0.89
CA ASP A 156 9.55 -6.00 1.75
C ASP A 156 10.28 -4.65 1.85
N GLY A 157 10.52 -4.20 3.06
CA GLY A 157 11.32 -3.00 3.37
C GLY A 157 12.80 -3.31 3.58
N GLU A 158 13.21 -4.59 3.41
CA GLU A 158 14.57 -5.04 3.60
C GLU A 158 15.17 -4.62 4.96
N ALA A 159 16.46 -4.29 4.99
CA ALA A 159 17.16 -3.73 6.15
C ALA A 159 17.04 -2.18 6.22
N GLY A 160 16.10 -1.57 5.46
CA GLY A 160 15.83 -0.14 5.51
C GLY A 160 16.77 0.75 4.71
N PHE A 161 17.62 0.17 3.83
CA PHE A 161 18.49 0.92 2.89
C PHE A 161 19.33 2.03 3.55
N GLY A 162 19.77 1.83 4.78
CA GLY A 162 20.55 2.80 5.55
C GLY A 162 19.88 3.26 6.84
N GLY A 163 18.69 2.80 7.13
CA GLY A 163 17.98 3.03 8.38
C GLY A 163 16.56 3.57 8.22
N VAL A 164 15.96 3.92 9.34
CA VAL A 164 14.53 4.32 9.44
C VAL A 164 14.18 5.49 8.52
N LEU A 165 15.06 6.49 8.42
CA LEU A 165 14.81 7.67 7.57
C LEU A 165 14.84 7.34 6.07
N ASN A 166 15.54 6.29 5.68
CA ASN A 166 15.60 5.86 4.30
C ASN A 166 14.37 5.05 3.90
N VAL A 167 13.77 4.33 4.85
CA VAL A 167 12.53 3.58 4.61
C VAL A 167 11.33 4.51 4.55
N PHE A 168 11.31 5.55 5.40
CA PHE A 168 10.25 6.56 5.41
C PHE A 168 10.21 7.34 4.10
#